data_6142e03433513aa75e894600b0653b8d
#
_entry.id   6142e03433513aa75e894600b0653b8d
#
_cell.length_a   1.000
_cell.length_b   1.000
_cell.length_c   1.000
_cell.angle_alpha   90.00
_cell.angle_beta   90.00
_cell.angle_gamma   90.00
#
_symmetry.space_group_name_H-M   'P 1'
#
loop_
_entity.id
_entity.type
_entity.pdbx_description
1 polymer ?
#
loop_
_entity_poly.entity_id
_entity_poly.type
_entity_poly.pdbx_seq_one_letter_code
_entity_poly.pdbx_strand_id
1 'polypeptide(L)'
;MIDFGFILAIMCPMAQGPNMLIQIDGQNRRPWAVGSRKVILDAATEEIALNGFRYARIGDIADRAKMTPGSIYTWFKNKEVLFRVALEEALDAQLAANIESLSKIEELKDTPWIMKIAALLPRNNADNKPTAAQVMLIEGYYVSWRGKAKEKIYLPRLEQHFAMYQKVIDEAVASGEINSDIDPQLIAMLLLAIPTGLALLQFSGLPRVPNSSWIPVYQALATMLSPKK
;
A
#
# COMPACT_ATOMS: atom_id res chain seq x y z
N MET A 1 18.13 13.37 2.17
CA MET A 1 17.80 14.58 1.36
C MET A 1 17.11 14.02 0.12
N ILE A 2 15.79 14.04 0.09
CA ILE A 2 15.01 13.53 -1.07
C ILE A 2 15.03 14.62 -2.11
N ASP A 3 15.51 14.30 -3.31
CA ASP A 3 15.62 15.24 -4.41
C ASP A 3 14.22 15.58 -4.95
N PHE A 4 13.70 16.73 -4.56
CA PHE A 4 12.41 17.28 -5.01
C PHE A 4 12.36 17.60 -6.51
N GLY A 5 13.49 17.61 -7.20
CA GLY A 5 13.57 17.86 -8.64
C GLY A 5 12.94 16.75 -9.48
N PHE A 6 12.93 15.51 -8.99
CA PHE A 6 12.39 14.36 -9.71
C PHE A 6 10.85 14.31 -9.71
N ILE A 7 10.21 14.87 -8.69
CA ILE A 7 8.75 14.89 -8.57
C ILE A 7 8.12 15.98 -9.45
N LEU A 8 8.81 17.10 -9.64
CA LEU A 8 8.31 18.19 -10.51
C LEU A 8 8.34 17.83 -12.01
N ALA A 9 9.25 16.96 -12.44
CA ALA A 9 9.35 16.55 -13.85
C ALA A 9 8.17 15.68 -14.32
N ILE A 10 7.43 15.07 -13.39
CA ILE A 10 6.28 14.21 -13.70
C ILE A 10 4.97 15.02 -13.81
N MET A 11 4.92 16.23 -13.25
CA MET A 11 3.70 17.04 -13.18
C MET A 11 3.51 18.06 -14.31
N CYS A 12 4.42 18.15 -15.27
CA CYS A 12 4.28 19.12 -16.38
C CYS A 12 4.42 18.46 -17.76
N PRO A 13 3.32 17.99 -18.40
CA PRO A 13 3.40 17.29 -19.70
C PRO A 13 3.56 18.20 -20.91
N MET A 14 3.81 19.51 -20.77
CA MET A 14 3.66 20.48 -21.87
C MET A 14 4.95 21.04 -22.47
N ALA A 15 6.14 20.48 -22.24
CA ALA A 15 7.39 21.05 -22.75
C ALA A 15 8.38 20.08 -23.38
N GLN A 16 7.97 18.85 -23.72
CA GLN A 16 8.90 17.87 -24.29
C GLN A 16 8.54 17.56 -25.75
N GLY A 17 9.47 17.84 -26.66
CA GLY A 17 9.28 17.59 -28.08
C GLY A 17 9.11 16.08 -28.39
N PRO A 18 8.56 15.72 -29.57
CA PRO A 18 8.08 14.37 -29.91
C PRO A 18 9.16 13.27 -29.98
N ASN A 19 10.42 13.60 -29.78
CA ASN A 19 11.54 12.65 -29.88
C ASN A 19 12.34 12.42 -28.59
N MET A 20 11.90 12.96 -27.46
CA MET A 20 12.63 12.77 -26.20
C MET A 20 12.33 11.37 -25.62
N LEU A 21 13.39 10.60 -25.36
CA LEU A 21 13.30 9.30 -24.71
C LEU A 21 13.40 9.45 -23.20
N ILE A 22 12.56 8.74 -22.46
CA ILE A 22 12.57 8.70 -20.99
C ILE A 22 13.17 7.36 -20.55
N GLN A 23 14.03 7.37 -19.54
CA GLN A 23 14.52 6.14 -18.93
C GLN A 23 13.44 5.51 -18.04
N ILE A 24 13.05 4.29 -18.38
CA ILE A 24 12.11 3.46 -17.59
C ILE A 24 12.74 2.07 -17.49
N ASP A 25 12.91 1.58 -16.25
CA ASP A 25 13.51 0.27 -15.98
C ASP A 25 14.88 0.08 -16.68
N GLY A 26 15.70 1.15 -16.73
CA GLY A 26 17.01 1.15 -17.39
C GLY A 26 16.98 1.17 -18.91
N GLN A 27 15.81 1.34 -19.54
CA GLN A 27 15.64 1.43 -20.99
C GLN A 27 15.13 2.80 -21.42
N ASN A 28 15.66 3.32 -22.51
CA ASN A 28 15.15 4.54 -23.14
C ASN A 28 13.84 4.26 -23.88
N ARG A 29 12.75 4.90 -23.44
CA ARG A 29 11.42 4.73 -24.01
C ARG A 29 10.78 6.08 -24.36
N ARG A 30 9.82 6.06 -25.29
CA ARG A 30 9.06 7.26 -25.65
C ARG A 30 8.04 7.62 -24.55
N PRO A 31 7.68 8.90 -24.36
CA PRO A 31 6.76 9.36 -23.29
C PRO A 31 5.41 8.62 -23.25
N TRP A 32 4.82 8.28 -24.40
CA TRP A 32 3.56 7.54 -24.47
C TRP A 32 3.66 6.11 -23.90
N ALA A 33 4.85 5.56 -23.83
CA ALA A 33 5.09 4.22 -23.30
C ALA A 33 4.88 4.17 -21.77
N VAL A 34 5.03 5.29 -21.04
CA VAL A 34 4.75 5.37 -19.59
C VAL A 34 3.29 5.03 -19.31
N GLY A 35 2.37 5.60 -20.10
CA GLY A 35 0.94 5.29 -19.99
C GLY A 35 0.65 3.81 -20.22
N SER A 36 1.30 3.19 -21.20
CA SER A 36 1.14 1.76 -21.48
C SER A 36 1.61 0.87 -20.32
N ARG A 37 2.73 1.20 -19.68
CA ARG A 37 3.24 0.45 -18.51
C ARG A 37 2.25 0.51 -17.34
N LYS A 38 1.72 1.69 -17.05
CA LYS A 38 0.74 1.87 -15.98
C LYS A 38 -0.54 1.07 -16.24
N VAL A 39 -1.08 1.11 -17.45
CA VAL A 39 -2.28 0.33 -17.82
C VAL A 39 -2.06 -1.17 -17.60
N ILE A 40 -0.86 -1.70 -17.93
CA ILE A 40 -0.52 -3.11 -17.67
C ILE A 40 -0.48 -3.39 -16.16
N LEU A 41 0.11 -2.52 -15.36
CA LEU A 41 0.22 -2.71 -13.90
C LEU A 41 -1.13 -2.62 -13.21
N ASP A 42 -1.98 -1.68 -13.61
CA ASP A 42 -3.36 -1.57 -13.11
C ASP A 42 -4.17 -2.84 -13.46
N ALA A 43 -4.09 -3.31 -14.71
CA ALA A 43 -4.75 -4.54 -15.15
C ALA A 43 -4.23 -5.79 -14.41
N ALA A 44 -2.92 -5.86 -14.18
CA ALA A 44 -2.32 -6.96 -13.41
C ALA A 44 -2.77 -6.94 -11.95
N THR A 45 -2.83 -5.76 -11.32
CA THR A 45 -3.31 -5.60 -9.95
C THR A 45 -4.75 -6.08 -9.80
N GLU A 46 -5.63 -5.68 -10.73
CA GLU A 46 -7.03 -6.10 -10.71
C GLU A 46 -7.17 -7.61 -10.95
N GLU A 47 -6.45 -8.15 -11.95
CA GLU A 47 -6.55 -9.57 -12.30
C GLU A 47 -6.03 -10.46 -11.17
N ILE A 48 -4.92 -10.08 -10.54
CA ILE A 48 -4.36 -10.80 -9.39
C ILE A 48 -5.27 -10.66 -8.17
N ALA A 49 -5.88 -9.49 -7.96
CA ALA A 49 -6.84 -9.30 -6.89
C ALA A 49 -8.08 -10.18 -7.02
N LEU A 50 -8.52 -10.46 -8.24
CA LEU A 50 -9.68 -11.32 -8.51
C LEU A 50 -9.36 -12.81 -8.39
N ASN A 51 -8.24 -13.26 -8.96
CA ASN A 51 -7.94 -14.66 -9.19
C ASN A 51 -6.77 -15.20 -8.34
N GLY A 52 -6.07 -14.31 -7.60
CA GLY A 52 -4.83 -14.62 -6.92
C GLY A 52 -3.64 -14.74 -7.89
N PHE A 53 -2.44 -14.56 -7.38
CA PHE A 53 -1.21 -14.61 -8.20
C PHE A 53 -1.07 -15.95 -8.96
N ARG A 54 -1.42 -17.06 -8.32
CA ARG A 54 -1.24 -18.40 -8.90
C ARG A 54 -2.05 -18.57 -10.18
N TYR A 55 -3.30 -18.11 -10.20
CA TYR A 55 -4.26 -18.37 -11.28
C TYR A 55 -4.36 -17.23 -12.30
N ALA A 56 -3.93 -16.02 -11.97
CA ALA A 56 -3.85 -14.91 -12.91
C ALA A 56 -2.99 -15.30 -14.12
N ARG A 57 -3.48 -15.04 -15.33
CA ARG A 57 -2.80 -15.37 -16.59
C ARG A 57 -2.41 -14.10 -17.33
N ILE A 58 -1.28 -14.13 -18.02
CA ILE A 58 -0.84 -12.99 -18.85
C ILE A 58 -1.86 -12.66 -19.95
N GLY A 59 -2.57 -13.66 -20.49
CA GLY A 59 -3.65 -13.45 -21.46
C GLY A 59 -4.77 -12.60 -20.89
N ASP A 60 -5.26 -12.96 -19.68
CA ASP A 60 -6.37 -12.26 -19.03
C ASP A 60 -5.97 -10.82 -18.65
N ILE A 61 -4.71 -10.62 -18.21
CA ILE A 61 -4.15 -9.29 -17.97
C ILE A 61 -4.08 -8.47 -19.26
N ALA A 62 -3.67 -9.09 -20.38
CA ALA A 62 -3.59 -8.43 -21.67
C ALA A 62 -4.97 -8.00 -22.18
N ASP A 63 -5.98 -8.87 -22.07
CA ASP A 63 -7.35 -8.58 -22.45
C ASP A 63 -7.91 -7.41 -21.62
N ARG A 64 -7.68 -7.41 -20.30
CA ARG A 64 -8.07 -6.32 -19.39
C ARG A 64 -7.37 -5.00 -19.75
N ALA A 65 -6.09 -5.05 -20.09
CA ALA A 65 -5.29 -3.92 -20.53
C ALA A 65 -5.63 -3.45 -21.95
N LYS A 66 -6.46 -4.20 -22.69
CA LYS A 66 -6.75 -4.01 -24.14
C LYS A 66 -5.46 -4.02 -24.98
N MET A 67 -4.57 -4.95 -24.67
CA MET A 67 -3.27 -5.14 -25.31
C MET A 67 -3.07 -6.59 -25.72
N THR A 68 -1.98 -6.87 -26.44
CA THR A 68 -1.58 -8.25 -26.74
C THR A 68 -0.67 -8.80 -25.62
N PRO A 69 -0.65 -10.12 -25.37
CA PRO A 69 0.34 -10.72 -24.46
C PRO A 69 1.79 -10.36 -24.79
N GLY A 70 2.12 -10.25 -26.08
CA GLY A 70 3.44 -9.81 -26.55
C GLY A 70 3.79 -8.40 -26.08
N SER A 71 2.80 -7.49 -26.03
CA SER A 71 3.01 -6.14 -25.51
C SER A 71 3.40 -6.14 -24.04
N ILE A 72 2.84 -7.05 -23.23
CA ILE A 72 3.22 -7.20 -21.81
C ILE A 72 4.66 -7.68 -21.69
N TYR A 73 5.07 -8.67 -22.48
CA TYR A 73 6.43 -9.20 -22.45
C TYR A 73 7.49 -8.21 -22.94
N THR A 74 7.13 -7.14 -23.62
CA THR A 74 8.08 -6.05 -23.93
C THR A 74 8.43 -5.21 -22.68
N TRP A 75 7.61 -5.26 -21.64
CA TRP A 75 7.81 -4.53 -20.39
C TRP A 75 8.30 -5.41 -19.24
N PHE A 76 7.77 -6.61 -19.15
CA PHE A 76 7.99 -7.51 -18.03
C PHE A 76 8.44 -8.88 -18.55
N LYS A 77 9.63 -9.32 -18.11
CA LYS A 77 10.24 -10.56 -18.56
C LYS A 77 9.36 -11.81 -18.35
N ASN A 78 8.59 -11.81 -17.26
CA ASN A 78 7.69 -12.89 -16.88
C ASN A 78 6.62 -12.38 -15.89
N LYS A 79 5.68 -13.27 -15.53
CA LYS A 79 4.59 -12.96 -14.60
C LYS A 79 5.10 -12.57 -13.20
N GLU A 80 6.17 -13.19 -12.73
CA GLU A 80 6.76 -12.93 -11.42
C GLU A 80 7.31 -11.49 -11.33
N VAL A 81 7.99 -11.02 -12.39
CA VAL A 81 8.48 -9.64 -12.47
C VAL A 81 7.31 -8.66 -12.53
N LEU A 82 6.30 -8.95 -13.34
CA LEU A 82 5.08 -8.12 -13.41
C LEU A 82 4.39 -8.01 -12.04
N PHE A 83 4.18 -9.16 -11.37
CA PHE A 83 3.57 -9.19 -10.02
C PHE A 83 4.38 -8.38 -9.01
N ARG A 84 5.69 -8.58 -8.99
CA ARG A 84 6.59 -7.84 -8.10
C ARG A 84 6.44 -6.33 -8.27
N VAL A 85 6.51 -5.85 -9.51
CA VAL A 85 6.41 -4.42 -9.81
C VAL A 85 5.02 -3.87 -9.48
N ALA A 86 3.96 -4.62 -9.79
CA ALA A 86 2.60 -4.23 -9.44
C ALA A 86 2.39 -4.13 -7.92
N LEU A 87 2.97 -5.05 -7.16
CA LEU A 87 2.93 -5.01 -5.69
C LEU A 87 3.75 -3.84 -5.13
N GLU A 88 4.95 -3.58 -5.66
CA GLU A 88 5.77 -2.43 -5.27
C GLU A 88 5.00 -1.11 -5.50
N GLU A 89 4.36 -0.93 -6.66
CA GLU A 89 3.55 0.26 -6.95
C GLU A 89 2.32 0.38 -6.02
N ALA A 90 1.64 -0.74 -5.72
CA ALA A 90 0.51 -0.74 -4.80
C ALA A 90 0.93 -0.34 -3.37
N LEU A 91 2.10 -0.82 -2.91
CA LEU A 91 2.69 -0.44 -1.63
C LEU A 91 3.11 1.03 -1.60
N ASP A 92 3.78 1.51 -2.65
CA ASP A 92 4.21 2.91 -2.76
C ASP A 92 3.00 3.86 -2.80
N ALA A 93 1.93 3.50 -3.51
CA ALA A 93 0.69 4.27 -3.55
C ALA A 93 -0.01 4.30 -2.17
N GLN A 94 -0.03 3.18 -1.45
CA GLN A 94 -0.59 3.14 -0.09
C GLN A 94 0.25 3.98 0.88
N LEU A 95 1.57 3.90 0.79
CA LEU A 95 2.49 4.68 1.61
C LEU A 95 2.29 6.19 1.36
N ALA A 96 2.20 6.61 0.10
CA ALA A 96 1.94 8.00 -0.27
C ALA A 96 0.59 8.49 0.27
N ALA A 97 -0.47 7.69 0.15
CA ALA A 97 -1.80 8.01 0.69
C ALA A 97 -1.79 8.13 2.22
N ASN A 98 -1.02 7.29 2.91
CA ASN A 98 -0.85 7.35 4.35
C ASN A 98 -0.11 8.62 4.77
N ILE A 99 0.98 8.99 4.09
CA ILE A 99 1.72 10.23 4.33
C ILE A 99 0.81 11.45 4.16
N GLU A 100 0.05 11.50 3.07
CA GLU A 100 -0.90 12.60 2.82
C GLU A 100 -1.98 12.66 3.92
N SER A 101 -2.50 11.52 4.35
CA SER A 101 -3.51 11.45 5.41
C SER A 101 -2.97 11.94 6.74
N LEU A 102 -1.73 11.55 7.11
CA LEU A 102 -1.08 12.03 8.33
C LEU A 102 -0.82 13.53 8.27
N SER A 103 -0.27 14.05 7.16
CA SER A 103 0.00 15.48 7.01
C SER A 103 -1.24 16.34 7.24
N LYS A 104 -2.39 15.92 6.66
CA LYS A 104 -3.67 16.62 6.86
C LYS A 104 -4.14 16.63 8.31
N ILE A 105 -3.82 15.60 9.08
CA ILE A 105 -4.18 15.49 10.49
C ILE A 105 -3.19 16.25 11.38
N GLU A 106 -1.91 16.26 11.03
CA GLU A 106 -0.87 17.01 11.75
C GLU A 106 -1.08 18.52 11.67
N GLU A 107 -1.76 19.01 10.63
CA GLU A 107 -2.23 20.41 10.53
C GLU A 107 -3.25 20.76 11.62
N LEU A 108 -3.95 19.78 12.18
CA LEU A 108 -4.88 19.96 13.31
C LEU A 108 -4.08 19.90 14.60
N LYS A 109 -4.03 21.01 15.35
CA LYS A 109 -3.35 21.07 16.64
C LYS A 109 -3.99 20.07 17.62
N ASP A 110 -3.18 19.50 18.48
CA ASP A 110 -3.59 18.62 19.59
C ASP A 110 -4.36 17.37 19.16
N THR A 111 -4.05 16.81 17.97
CA THR A 111 -4.70 15.59 17.49
C THR A 111 -4.20 14.37 18.27
N PRO A 112 -5.08 13.64 18.99
CA PRO A 112 -4.68 12.43 19.71
C PRO A 112 -4.09 11.37 18.79
N TRP A 113 -3.13 10.61 19.29
CA TRP A 113 -2.44 9.55 18.53
C TRP A 113 -3.40 8.55 17.87
N ILE A 114 -4.53 8.23 18.53
CA ILE A 114 -5.51 7.30 17.99
C ILE A 114 -6.16 7.80 16.69
N MET A 115 -6.30 9.12 16.53
CA MET A 115 -6.79 9.73 15.29
C MET A 115 -5.74 9.63 14.18
N LYS A 116 -4.47 9.77 14.50
CA LYS A 116 -3.36 9.56 13.56
C LYS A 116 -3.35 8.10 13.07
N ILE A 117 -3.51 7.14 13.98
CA ILE A 117 -3.63 5.72 13.61
C ILE A 117 -4.88 5.47 12.76
N ALA A 118 -6.02 6.06 13.09
CA ALA A 118 -7.23 5.91 12.29
C ALA A 118 -7.05 6.43 10.85
N ALA A 119 -6.19 7.42 10.64
CA ALA A 119 -5.85 7.92 9.30
C ALA A 119 -4.99 6.97 8.48
N LEU A 120 -4.20 6.11 9.14
CA LEU A 120 -3.38 5.08 8.50
C LEU A 120 -4.17 3.83 8.14
N LEU A 121 -5.39 3.67 8.66
CA LEU A 121 -6.20 2.49 8.39
C LEU A 121 -6.64 2.47 6.92
N PRO A 122 -6.61 1.29 6.27
CA PRO A 122 -7.08 1.15 4.91
C PRO A 122 -8.55 1.57 4.80
N ARG A 123 -8.85 2.44 3.85
CA ARG A 123 -10.22 2.83 3.53
C ARG A 123 -10.78 1.87 2.48
N ASN A 124 -11.90 1.23 2.79
CA ASN A 124 -12.64 0.45 1.80
C ASN A 124 -13.26 1.40 0.76
N ASN A 125 -13.53 0.85 -0.43
CA ASN A 125 -14.29 1.58 -1.45
C ASN A 125 -15.76 1.82 -1.00
N ALA A 126 -16.53 2.56 -1.82
CA ALA A 126 -17.92 2.90 -1.53
C ALA A 126 -18.81 1.69 -1.22
N ASP A 127 -18.51 0.54 -1.84
CA ASP A 127 -19.22 -0.73 -1.60
C ASP A 127 -18.72 -1.48 -0.36
N ASN A 128 -17.86 -0.88 0.44
CA ASN A 128 -17.18 -1.51 1.59
C ASN A 128 -16.41 -2.79 1.19
N LYS A 129 -15.95 -2.88 -0.06
CA LYS A 129 -15.13 -3.98 -0.57
C LYS A 129 -13.65 -3.61 -0.46
N PRO A 130 -12.77 -4.59 -0.25
CA PRO A 130 -11.34 -4.36 -0.32
C PRO A 130 -10.96 -3.79 -1.69
N THR A 131 -10.01 -2.88 -1.70
CA THR A 131 -9.42 -2.41 -2.94
C THR A 131 -8.49 -3.49 -3.53
N ALA A 132 -8.24 -3.45 -4.83
CA ALA A 132 -7.28 -4.36 -5.46
C ALA A 132 -5.88 -4.24 -4.80
N ALA A 133 -5.49 -3.03 -4.40
CA ALA A 133 -4.23 -2.81 -3.67
C ALA A 133 -4.19 -3.55 -2.31
N GLN A 134 -5.29 -3.54 -1.56
CA GLN A 134 -5.37 -4.29 -0.28
C GLN A 134 -5.24 -5.80 -0.50
N VAL A 135 -5.87 -6.34 -1.55
CA VAL A 135 -5.73 -7.75 -1.90
C VAL A 135 -4.29 -8.07 -2.30
N MET A 136 -3.67 -7.22 -3.11
CA MET A 136 -2.26 -7.37 -3.51
C MET A 136 -1.31 -7.38 -2.32
N LEU A 137 -1.55 -6.58 -1.27
CA LEU A 137 -0.76 -6.61 -0.04
C LEU A 137 -0.83 -7.96 0.64
N ILE A 138 -2.01 -8.54 0.74
CA ILE A 138 -2.22 -9.85 1.36
C ILE A 138 -1.53 -10.97 0.55
N GLU A 139 -1.67 -10.94 -0.77
CA GLU A 139 -0.94 -11.83 -1.67
C GLU A 139 0.58 -11.67 -1.49
N GLY A 140 1.06 -10.43 -1.35
CA GLY A 140 2.46 -10.13 -1.09
C GLY A 140 2.96 -10.74 0.23
N TYR A 141 2.21 -10.62 1.33
CA TYR A 141 2.52 -11.28 2.60
C TYR A 141 2.59 -12.80 2.44
N TYR A 142 1.62 -13.40 1.75
CA TYR A 142 1.57 -14.85 1.53
C TYR A 142 2.74 -15.35 0.70
N VAL A 143 3.06 -14.67 -0.41
CA VAL A 143 4.20 -15.02 -1.27
C VAL A 143 5.52 -14.85 -0.52
N SER A 144 5.68 -13.77 0.25
CA SER A 144 6.87 -13.53 1.07
C SER A 144 7.08 -14.58 2.16
N TRP A 145 6.00 -15.06 2.76
CA TRP A 145 6.07 -16.11 3.78
C TRP A 145 6.49 -17.46 3.20
N ARG A 146 5.98 -17.82 2.00
CA ARG A 146 6.30 -19.09 1.35
C ARG A 146 7.57 -19.07 0.51
N GLY A 147 8.04 -17.90 0.16
CA GLY A 147 9.15 -17.72 -0.75
C GLY A 147 10.50 -18.04 -0.15
N LYS A 148 11.46 -18.38 -1.03
CA LYS A 148 12.87 -18.49 -0.67
C LYS A 148 13.41 -17.10 -0.38
N ALA A 149 14.57 -17.00 0.30
CA ALA A 149 15.20 -15.73 0.71
C ALA A 149 15.32 -14.66 -0.40
N LYS A 150 15.34 -15.07 -1.67
CA LYS A 150 15.33 -14.16 -2.83
C LYS A 150 14.00 -13.42 -3.06
N GLU A 151 12.91 -13.89 -2.47
CA GLU A 151 11.56 -13.34 -2.64
C GLU A 151 11.19 -12.36 -1.51
N LYS A 152 12.06 -12.20 -0.51
CA LYS A 152 11.92 -11.17 0.54
C LYS A 152 12.18 -9.74 0.04
N ILE A 153 12.19 -9.56 -1.27
CA ILE A 153 12.33 -8.26 -1.94
C ILE A 153 11.28 -7.22 -1.50
N TYR A 154 10.14 -7.70 -0.98
CA TYR A 154 9.05 -6.86 -0.47
C TYR A 154 9.24 -6.41 0.98
N LEU A 155 10.12 -7.07 1.74
CA LEU A 155 10.31 -6.79 3.15
C LEU A 155 10.65 -5.31 3.43
N PRO A 156 11.54 -4.64 2.68
CA PRO A 156 11.84 -3.24 2.92
C PRO A 156 10.62 -2.30 2.78
N ARG A 157 9.68 -2.61 1.87
CA ARG A 157 8.45 -1.83 1.71
C ARG A 157 7.47 -2.05 2.86
N LEU A 158 7.35 -3.30 3.31
CA LEU A 158 6.54 -3.64 4.47
C LEU A 158 7.10 -3.02 5.75
N GLU A 159 8.43 -3.00 5.90
CA GLU A 159 9.12 -2.32 6.99
C GLU A 159 8.87 -0.81 6.98
N GLN A 160 8.90 -0.17 5.81
CA GLN A 160 8.55 1.25 5.68
C GLN A 160 7.10 1.53 6.09
N HIS A 161 6.17 0.66 5.68
CA HIS A 161 4.77 0.78 6.07
C HIS A 161 4.60 0.62 7.59
N PHE A 162 5.25 -0.38 8.18
CA PHE A 162 5.25 -0.58 9.63
C PHE A 162 5.87 0.59 10.39
N ALA A 163 6.97 1.16 9.88
CA ALA A 163 7.67 2.27 10.52
C ALA A 163 6.79 3.52 10.70
N MET A 164 5.77 3.73 9.84
CA MET A 164 4.82 4.83 10.01
C MET A 164 3.94 4.64 11.26
N TYR A 165 3.47 3.42 11.52
CA TYR A 165 2.72 3.11 12.75
C TYR A 165 3.64 3.26 13.96
N GLN A 166 4.86 2.73 13.88
CA GLN A 166 5.85 2.82 14.95
C GLN A 166 6.12 4.27 15.32
N LYS A 167 6.35 5.15 14.33
CA LYS A 167 6.60 6.58 14.57
C LYS A 167 5.46 7.24 15.36
N VAL A 168 4.20 7.00 14.97
CA VAL A 168 3.04 7.58 15.68
C VAL A 168 2.98 7.09 17.13
N ILE A 169 3.27 5.82 17.37
CA ILE A 169 3.25 5.25 18.72
C ILE A 169 4.42 5.78 19.56
N ASP A 170 5.63 5.87 19.01
CA ASP A 170 6.80 6.40 19.71
C ASP A 170 6.58 7.87 20.13
N GLU A 171 5.99 8.69 19.26
CA GLU A 171 5.58 10.07 19.56
C GLU A 171 4.55 10.11 20.68
N ALA A 172 3.55 9.23 20.67
CA ALA A 172 2.51 9.17 21.70
C ALA A 172 3.04 8.69 23.07
N VAL A 173 4.02 7.80 23.08
CA VAL A 173 4.72 7.41 24.31
C VAL A 173 5.56 8.58 24.84
N ALA A 174 6.30 9.26 23.96
CA ALA A 174 7.14 10.39 24.32
C ALA A 174 6.34 11.59 24.86
N SER A 175 5.12 11.82 24.33
CA SER A 175 4.21 12.86 24.82
C SER A 175 3.42 12.46 26.09
N GLY A 176 3.52 11.21 26.52
CA GLY A 176 2.79 10.69 27.68
C GLY A 176 1.31 10.36 27.39
N GLU A 177 0.91 10.28 26.15
CA GLU A 177 -0.43 9.84 25.76
C GLU A 177 -0.62 8.33 25.92
N ILE A 178 0.45 7.54 25.75
CA ILE A 178 0.49 6.09 25.92
C ILE A 178 1.37 5.71 27.11
N ASN A 179 0.94 4.69 27.84
CA ASN A 179 1.69 4.13 28.96
C ASN A 179 3.04 3.54 28.47
N SER A 180 4.15 4.03 29.00
CA SER A 180 5.51 3.60 28.66
C SER A 180 5.87 2.19 29.13
N ASP A 181 5.04 1.55 29.99
CA ASP A 181 5.26 0.17 30.42
C ASP A 181 4.91 -0.87 29.36
N ILE A 182 4.24 -0.43 28.28
CA ILE A 182 3.84 -1.30 27.17
C ILE A 182 4.84 -1.10 26.04
N ASP A 183 5.34 -2.21 25.48
CA ASP A 183 6.25 -2.18 24.34
C ASP A 183 5.61 -1.45 23.14
N PRO A 184 6.16 -0.30 22.71
CA PRO A 184 5.63 0.47 21.58
C PRO A 184 5.58 -0.33 20.28
N GLN A 185 6.55 -1.21 20.05
CA GLN A 185 6.60 -2.06 18.87
C GLN A 185 5.43 -3.04 18.82
N LEU A 186 5.06 -3.62 19.98
CA LEU A 186 3.91 -4.50 20.08
C LEU A 186 2.61 -3.77 19.75
N ILE A 187 2.45 -2.54 20.23
CA ILE A 187 1.26 -1.72 19.93
C ILE A 187 1.17 -1.45 18.43
N ALA A 188 2.27 -1.02 17.80
CA ALA A 188 2.33 -0.77 16.37
C ALA A 188 2.00 -2.03 15.55
N MET A 189 2.53 -3.19 15.94
CA MET A 189 2.22 -4.48 15.30
C MET A 189 0.75 -4.85 15.42
N LEU A 190 0.13 -4.69 16.57
CA LEU A 190 -1.30 -4.96 16.77
C LEU A 190 -2.17 -4.07 15.88
N LEU A 191 -1.86 -2.78 15.83
CA LEU A 191 -2.61 -1.81 15.03
C LEU A 191 -2.50 -2.07 13.53
N LEU A 192 -1.36 -2.60 13.05
CA LEU A 192 -1.20 -3.05 11.67
C LEU A 192 -1.87 -4.41 11.42
N ALA A 193 -1.83 -5.32 12.39
CA ALA A 193 -2.36 -6.68 12.26
C ALA A 193 -3.90 -6.71 12.22
N ILE A 194 -4.58 -5.85 12.99
CA ILE A 194 -6.05 -5.81 13.05
C ILE A 194 -6.67 -5.61 11.65
N PRO A 195 -6.38 -4.53 10.91
CA PRO A 195 -6.98 -4.33 9.59
C PRO A 195 -6.57 -5.40 8.58
N THR A 196 -5.34 -5.91 8.64
CA THR A 196 -4.86 -6.97 7.78
C THR A 196 -5.59 -8.29 8.04
N GLY A 197 -5.74 -8.67 9.31
CA GLY A 197 -6.49 -9.87 9.70
C GLY A 197 -7.96 -9.78 9.34
N LEU A 198 -8.58 -8.61 9.55
CA LEU A 198 -9.97 -8.38 9.16
C LEU A 198 -10.19 -8.48 7.65
N ALA A 199 -9.27 -7.94 6.85
CA ALA A 199 -9.33 -8.09 5.41
C ALA A 199 -9.29 -9.57 4.99
N LEU A 200 -8.41 -10.39 5.58
CA LEU A 200 -8.35 -11.83 5.36
C LEU A 200 -9.66 -12.54 5.71
N LEU A 201 -10.25 -12.22 6.85
CA LEU A 201 -11.53 -12.78 7.28
C LEU A 201 -12.67 -12.41 6.33
N GLN A 202 -12.68 -11.17 5.85
CA GLN A 202 -13.67 -10.70 4.87
C GLN A 202 -13.51 -11.39 3.51
N PHE A 203 -12.27 -11.65 3.06
CA PHE A 203 -12.00 -12.42 1.83
C PHE A 203 -12.47 -13.88 1.96
N SER A 204 -12.45 -14.42 3.17
CA SER A 204 -12.96 -15.77 3.46
C SER A 204 -14.49 -15.85 3.50
N GLY A 205 -15.21 -14.74 3.25
CA GLY A 205 -16.67 -14.70 3.22
C GLY A 205 -17.34 -14.40 4.56
N LEU A 206 -16.59 -14.06 5.61
CA LEU A 206 -17.19 -13.64 6.87
C LEU A 206 -17.91 -12.28 6.74
N PRO A 207 -18.97 -12.06 7.54
CA PRO A 207 -19.71 -10.80 7.51
C PRO A 207 -18.80 -9.59 7.76
N ARG A 208 -19.05 -8.52 7.01
CA ARG A 208 -18.33 -7.26 7.17
C ARG A 208 -18.93 -6.46 8.30
N VAL A 209 -18.05 -5.88 9.09
CA VAL A 209 -18.44 -4.94 10.15
C VAL A 209 -18.30 -3.52 9.58
N PRO A 210 -19.34 -2.67 9.69
CA PRO A 210 -19.27 -1.28 9.28
C PRO A 210 -18.12 -0.53 9.96
N ASN A 211 -17.46 0.38 9.23
CA ASN A 211 -16.34 1.15 9.78
C ASN A 211 -16.71 1.94 11.04
N SER A 212 -17.97 2.42 11.14
CA SER A 212 -18.47 3.11 12.33
C SER A 212 -18.48 2.25 13.60
N SER A 213 -18.60 0.93 13.47
CA SER A 213 -18.58 0.00 14.62
C SER A 213 -17.19 -0.12 15.26
N TRP A 214 -16.14 0.34 14.58
CA TRP A 214 -14.78 0.34 15.10
C TRP A 214 -14.47 1.52 16.02
N ILE A 215 -15.23 2.61 15.93
CA ILE A 215 -15.00 3.82 16.74
C ILE A 215 -14.97 3.50 18.23
N PRO A 216 -15.97 2.78 18.82
CA PRO A 216 -15.92 2.41 20.22
C PRO A 216 -14.73 1.52 20.59
N VAL A 217 -14.32 0.62 19.67
CA VAL A 217 -13.16 -0.26 19.89
C VAL A 217 -11.88 0.55 19.98
N TYR A 218 -11.66 1.50 19.07
CA TYR A 218 -10.49 2.38 19.12
C TYR A 218 -10.49 3.28 20.37
N GLN A 219 -11.65 3.77 20.77
CA GLN A 219 -11.79 4.54 22.02
C GLN A 219 -11.43 3.70 23.25
N ALA A 220 -11.89 2.44 23.29
CA ALA A 220 -11.55 1.52 24.38
C ALA A 220 -10.05 1.20 24.40
N LEU A 221 -9.44 0.95 23.24
CA LEU A 221 -7.97 0.75 23.11
C LEU A 221 -7.20 1.98 23.58
N ALA A 222 -7.61 3.18 23.14
CA ALA A 222 -6.96 4.41 23.57
C ALA A 222 -7.04 4.58 25.09
N THR A 223 -8.19 4.29 25.71
CA THR A 223 -8.36 4.36 27.16
C THR A 223 -7.49 3.33 27.89
N MET A 224 -7.42 2.10 27.37
CA MET A 224 -6.63 1.02 27.96
C MET A 224 -5.12 1.32 27.92
N LEU A 225 -4.66 1.95 26.83
CA LEU A 225 -3.27 2.28 26.62
C LEU A 225 -2.85 3.60 27.27
N SER A 226 -3.79 4.41 27.74
CA SER A 226 -3.49 5.66 28.46
C SER A 226 -2.79 5.38 29.79
N PRO A 227 -1.90 6.29 30.25
CA PRO A 227 -1.26 6.18 31.54
C PRO A 227 -2.31 6.10 32.68
N LYS A 228 -2.09 5.21 33.62
CA LYS A 228 -2.92 5.15 34.83
C LYS A 228 -2.67 6.42 35.64
N LYS A 229 -3.72 7.17 35.92
CA LYS A 229 -3.69 8.30 36.85
C LYS A 229 -3.39 7.84 38.27
#